data_dae46a7b1603760450df8b286b0b6e68
#
_entry.id   dae46a7b1603760450df8b286b0b6e68
#
_cell.length_a   1.000
_cell.length_b   1.000
_cell.length_c   1.000
_cell.angle_alpha   90.00
_cell.angle_beta   90.00
_cell.angle_gamma   90.00
#
_symmetry.space_group_name_H-M   'P 1'
#
loop_
_entity.id
_entity.type
_entity.pdbx_description
1 polymer ?
#
loop_
_entity_poly.entity_id
_entity_poly.type
_entity_poly.pdbx_seq_one_letter_code
_entity_poly.pdbx_strand_id
1 'polypeptide(L)'
;MYRIEPMVEDDVAEVSRVERRCFTNPWPSAAYRRELADRQHNVYVVLRDYRADAPTDGAGASPETSRRVPGLGPLRQLVRHFDGDGRIVGFAGMWHMFEEAHVTTIGVDPGQRGRGLGELLLVSLIDQALHRKASWLTLEVRVSNEPARALYRKYGFTVQGTRKRYYSDNNEDASIMWSPPLGEQSTLDLIATNRAAILARYPQPGMDVTPELDEHEPADVVNEASTLGE
;
A
#
# COMPACT_ATOMS: atom_id res chain seq x y z
N MET A 1 8.04 1.21 -16.79
CA MET A 1 8.50 0.69 -15.49
C MET A 1 7.47 1.06 -14.45
N TYR A 2 7.02 0.12 -13.61
CA TYR A 2 6.07 0.42 -12.53
C TYR A 2 6.83 0.71 -11.23
N ARG A 3 6.36 1.69 -10.44
CA ARG A 3 6.89 2.00 -9.11
C ARG A 3 5.77 2.30 -8.12
N ILE A 4 5.96 1.86 -6.88
CA ILE A 4 5.14 2.27 -5.75
C ILE A 4 5.85 3.40 -5.01
N GLU A 5 5.09 4.44 -4.73
CA GLU A 5 5.56 5.64 -4.05
C GLU A 5 4.55 6.08 -2.99
N PRO A 6 4.98 6.73 -1.89
CA PRO A 6 4.05 7.34 -0.95
C PRO A 6 3.16 8.36 -1.68
N MET A 7 1.84 8.28 -1.42
CA MET A 7 0.89 9.27 -1.95
C MET A 7 1.14 10.63 -1.29
N VAL A 8 1.18 11.68 -2.09
CA VAL A 8 1.25 13.07 -1.63
C VAL A 8 0.00 13.84 -2.04
N GLU A 9 -0.18 15.05 -1.49
CA GLU A 9 -1.39 15.85 -1.75
C GLU A 9 -1.57 16.17 -3.24
N ASP A 10 -0.47 16.42 -3.96
CA ASP A 10 -0.50 16.70 -5.40
C ASP A 10 -1.04 15.53 -6.24
N ASP A 11 -0.94 14.30 -5.72
CA ASP A 11 -1.45 13.09 -6.36
C ASP A 11 -2.99 12.98 -6.32
N VAL A 12 -3.62 13.64 -5.35
CA VAL A 12 -5.05 13.44 -5.05
C VAL A 12 -5.94 13.69 -6.27
N ALA A 13 -5.61 14.66 -7.09
CA ALA A 13 -6.40 14.96 -8.29
C ALA A 13 -6.34 13.82 -9.32
N GLU A 14 -5.17 13.21 -9.50
CA GLU A 14 -4.99 12.08 -10.41
C GLU A 14 -5.54 10.78 -9.85
N VAL A 15 -5.29 10.50 -8.56
CA VAL A 15 -5.88 9.36 -7.83
C VAL A 15 -7.40 9.39 -7.94
N SER A 16 -8.04 10.54 -7.69
CA SER A 16 -9.50 10.66 -7.83
C SER A 16 -10.00 10.38 -9.25
N ARG A 17 -9.19 10.65 -10.29
CA ARG A 17 -9.54 10.29 -11.68
C ARG A 17 -9.46 8.76 -11.90
N VAL A 18 -8.44 8.11 -11.36
CA VAL A 18 -8.29 6.65 -11.43
C VAL A 18 -9.41 5.97 -10.63
N GLU A 19 -9.68 6.47 -9.43
CA GLU A 19 -10.71 5.94 -8.53
C GLU A 19 -12.10 5.92 -9.15
N ARG A 20 -12.52 7.01 -9.81
CA ARG A 20 -13.80 7.06 -10.54
C ARG A 20 -13.92 6.02 -11.67
N ARG A 21 -12.78 5.48 -12.15
CA ARG A 21 -12.80 4.36 -13.10
C ARG A 21 -12.80 3.01 -12.42
N CYS A 22 -12.35 2.96 -11.15
CA CYS A 22 -12.25 1.73 -10.37
C CYS A 22 -13.55 1.38 -9.64
N PHE A 23 -14.22 2.41 -9.11
CA PHE A 23 -15.33 2.27 -8.16
C PHE A 23 -16.55 3.07 -8.58
N THR A 24 -17.73 2.51 -8.36
CA THR A 24 -19.02 3.16 -8.64
C THR A 24 -19.33 4.28 -7.65
N ASN A 25 -18.83 4.15 -6.39
CA ASN A 25 -18.98 5.15 -5.33
C ASN A 25 -17.60 5.62 -4.86
N PRO A 26 -16.93 6.50 -5.64
CA PRO A 26 -15.59 6.97 -5.33
C PRO A 26 -15.58 7.91 -4.12
N TRP A 27 -14.48 7.92 -3.39
CA TRP A 27 -14.28 8.86 -2.30
C TRP A 27 -14.14 10.30 -2.81
N PRO A 28 -14.67 11.28 -2.05
CA PRO A 28 -14.39 12.68 -2.34
C PRO A 28 -12.89 12.98 -2.17
N SER A 29 -12.33 13.84 -3.02
CA SER A 29 -10.92 14.26 -2.92
C SER A 29 -10.56 14.83 -1.53
N ALA A 30 -11.53 15.47 -0.85
CA ALA A 30 -11.34 15.95 0.51
C ALA A 30 -11.10 14.83 1.54
N ALA A 31 -11.63 13.63 1.30
CA ALA A 31 -11.35 12.47 2.16
C ALA A 31 -9.87 12.09 2.07
N TYR A 32 -9.31 11.96 0.86
CA TYR A 32 -7.88 11.67 0.69
C TYR A 32 -6.98 12.71 1.37
N ARG A 33 -7.28 14.02 1.24
CA ARG A 33 -6.49 15.06 1.91
C ARG A 33 -6.51 14.92 3.43
N ARG A 34 -7.68 14.57 4.00
CA ARG A 34 -7.79 14.32 5.44
C ARG A 34 -7.00 13.11 5.87
N GLU A 35 -7.08 12.01 5.12
CA GLU A 35 -6.30 10.80 5.40
C GLU A 35 -4.79 11.04 5.31
N LEU A 36 -4.33 11.79 4.30
CA LEU A 36 -2.92 12.13 4.12
C LEU A 36 -2.37 13.08 5.20
N ALA A 37 -3.24 13.84 5.87
CA ALA A 37 -2.85 14.70 6.99
C ALA A 37 -2.47 13.89 8.25
N ASP A 38 -3.03 12.69 8.44
CA ASP A 38 -2.74 11.82 9.58
C ASP A 38 -1.82 10.65 9.16
N ARG A 39 -0.56 10.95 8.91
CA ARG A 39 0.45 9.97 8.51
C ARG A 39 0.85 9.01 9.64
N GLN A 40 0.49 9.33 10.88
CA GLN A 40 0.75 8.45 12.02
C GLN A 40 -0.10 7.18 11.93
N HIS A 41 -1.38 7.32 11.59
CA HIS A 41 -2.31 6.21 11.53
C HIS A 41 -2.58 5.73 10.10
N ASN A 42 -2.33 6.56 9.09
CA ASN A 42 -2.70 6.27 7.72
C ASN A 42 -1.48 6.06 6.83
N VAL A 43 -1.59 5.07 5.95
CA VAL A 43 -0.63 4.82 4.87
C VAL A 43 -1.38 4.85 3.56
N TYR A 44 -0.93 5.69 2.63
CA TYR A 44 -1.43 5.72 1.26
C TYR A 44 -0.27 5.69 0.28
N VAL A 45 -0.39 4.87 -0.75
CA VAL A 45 0.60 4.72 -1.81
C VAL A 45 -0.06 4.86 -3.18
N VAL A 46 0.74 5.30 -4.15
CA VAL A 46 0.39 5.32 -5.57
C VAL A 46 1.28 4.36 -6.34
N LEU A 47 0.73 3.78 -7.37
CA LEU A 47 1.47 2.98 -8.35
C LEU A 47 1.58 3.79 -9.65
N ARG A 48 2.81 4.16 -10.04
CA ARG A 48 3.09 4.93 -11.25
C ARG A 48 3.63 4.05 -12.38
N ASP A 49 3.21 4.34 -13.60
CA ASP A 49 3.77 3.76 -14.83
C ASP A 49 4.64 4.79 -15.56
N TYR A 50 5.94 4.63 -15.46
CA TYR A 50 6.95 5.48 -16.13
C TYR A 50 7.23 5.08 -17.59
N ARG A 51 6.51 4.10 -18.14
CA ARG A 51 6.65 3.73 -19.56
C ARG A 51 5.75 4.60 -20.44
N ALA A 52 4.74 5.24 -19.86
CA ALA A 52 3.77 6.05 -20.59
C ALA A 52 4.37 7.35 -21.13
N ASP A 53 5.51 7.79 -20.57
CA ASP A 53 6.19 9.04 -20.93
C ASP A 53 7.33 8.86 -21.94
N ALA A 54 7.50 7.67 -22.54
CA ALA A 54 8.37 7.52 -23.69
C ALA A 54 7.74 8.33 -24.85
N PRO A 55 8.44 9.34 -25.42
CA PRO A 55 7.88 10.15 -26.49
C PRO A 55 7.48 9.24 -27.64
N THR A 56 6.19 9.24 -28.00
CA THR A 56 5.76 8.79 -29.32
C THR A 56 6.38 9.77 -30.31
N ASP A 57 7.35 9.33 -31.08
CA ASP A 57 7.98 10.10 -32.13
C ASP A 57 6.91 10.75 -33.01
N GLY A 58 6.77 12.07 -32.91
CA GLY A 58 5.99 12.87 -33.85
C GLY A 58 5.08 13.91 -33.23
N ALA A 59 5.60 15.02 -32.72
CA ALA A 59 5.15 16.38 -32.96
C ALA A 59 5.85 17.34 -31.98
N GLY A 60 6.55 18.32 -32.54
CA GLY A 60 7.36 19.26 -31.79
C GLY A 60 6.63 20.06 -30.74
N ALA A 61 7.23 20.15 -29.57
CA ALA A 61 6.98 21.18 -28.59
C ALA A 61 8.33 21.66 -28.06
N SER A 62 8.56 22.95 -28.17
CA SER A 62 9.75 23.69 -27.81
C SER A 62 10.06 23.62 -26.31
N PRO A 63 11.34 23.70 -25.91
CA PRO A 63 11.71 23.72 -24.50
C PRO A 63 11.55 25.14 -23.96
N GLU A 64 10.56 25.38 -23.11
CA GLU A 64 10.50 26.63 -22.36
C GLU A 64 10.42 26.41 -20.85
N THR A 65 11.44 26.97 -20.22
CA THR A 65 11.49 27.60 -18.91
C THR A 65 11.57 26.71 -17.67
N SER A 66 12.78 26.22 -17.43
CA SER A 66 13.27 25.92 -16.09
C SER A 66 13.29 27.17 -15.20
N ARG A 67 12.35 27.35 -14.29
CA ARG A 67 12.44 28.36 -13.21
C ARG A 67 13.41 27.84 -12.13
N ARG A 68 14.62 28.37 -12.14
CA ARG A 68 15.58 28.24 -11.05
C ARG A 68 15.06 28.96 -9.80
N VAL A 69 14.87 28.22 -8.71
CA VAL A 69 14.71 28.77 -7.35
C VAL A 69 16.09 28.75 -6.69
N PRO A 70 16.68 29.89 -6.28
CA PRO A 70 17.98 29.93 -5.61
C PRO A 70 17.83 29.58 -4.11
N GLY A 71 18.69 28.72 -3.58
CA GLY A 71 19.02 28.69 -2.16
C GLY A 71 18.56 27.46 -1.36
N LEU A 72 18.93 26.25 -1.75
CA LEU A 72 18.99 25.11 -0.84
C LEU A 72 20.23 24.28 -1.15
N GLY A 73 21.12 24.21 -0.15
CA GLY A 73 22.42 23.54 -0.19
C GLY A 73 22.33 21.99 -0.30
N PRO A 74 23.44 21.25 -0.01
CA PRO A 74 23.75 19.96 -0.61
C PRO A 74 22.92 18.74 -0.18
N LEU A 75 21.77 18.91 0.46
CA LEU A 75 20.84 17.82 0.79
C LEU A 75 20.01 17.32 -0.39
N ARG A 76 20.24 17.88 -1.58
CA ARG A 76 19.50 17.60 -2.82
C ARG A 76 19.94 16.34 -3.57
N GLN A 77 20.91 15.58 -3.03
CA GLN A 77 21.48 14.41 -3.75
C GLN A 77 20.81 13.08 -3.41
N LEU A 78 19.84 13.03 -2.48
CA LEU A 78 19.14 11.78 -2.14
C LEU A 78 17.74 11.64 -2.75
N VAL A 79 17.19 12.67 -3.34
CA VAL A 79 15.96 12.57 -4.13
C VAL A 79 16.35 12.59 -5.59
N ARG A 80 16.57 11.42 -6.19
CA ARG A 80 16.62 11.31 -7.65
C ARG A 80 15.24 11.74 -8.18
N HIS A 81 15.12 12.98 -8.61
CA HIS A 81 14.07 13.40 -9.52
C HIS A 81 14.24 12.55 -10.78
N PHE A 82 13.35 11.58 -10.97
CA PHE A 82 13.14 11.06 -12.30
C PHE A 82 12.42 12.17 -13.06
N ASP A 83 13.04 12.68 -14.11
CA ASP A 83 12.41 13.61 -15.05
C ASP A 83 11.27 12.87 -15.75
N GLY A 84 10.05 13.18 -15.34
CA GLY A 84 8.79 12.62 -15.83
C GLY A 84 7.89 12.19 -14.67
N ASP A 85 6.75 12.88 -14.48
CA ASP A 85 5.71 12.46 -13.54
C ASP A 85 5.01 11.23 -14.09
N GLY A 86 5.52 10.02 -13.78
CA GLY A 86 4.92 8.77 -14.22
C GLY A 86 3.42 8.74 -13.93
N ARG A 87 2.62 8.30 -14.89
CA ARG A 87 1.15 8.27 -14.78
C ARG A 87 0.71 7.34 -13.65
N ILE A 88 -0.18 7.81 -12.76
CA ILE A 88 -0.79 6.97 -11.72
C ILE A 88 -1.76 5.97 -12.38
N VAL A 89 -1.50 4.68 -12.16
CA VAL A 89 -2.29 3.57 -12.68
C VAL A 89 -2.92 2.71 -11.58
N GLY A 90 -2.60 3.00 -10.33
CA GLY A 90 -3.19 2.34 -9.17
C GLY A 90 -2.88 3.09 -7.88
N PHE A 91 -3.55 2.72 -6.83
CA PHE A 91 -3.37 3.30 -5.50
C PHE A 91 -3.86 2.30 -4.45
N ALA A 92 -3.37 2.45 -3.23
CA ALA A 92 -3.83 1.68 -2.09
C ALA A 92 -3.70 2.49 -0.82
N GLY A 93 -4.52 2.15 0.18
CA GLY A 93 -4.49 2.77 1.49
C GLY A 93 -4.89 1.83 2.60
N MET A 94 -4.39 2.10 3.80
CA MET A 94 -4.76 1.40 5.02
C MET A 94 -4.71 2.33 6.22
N TRP A 95 -5.50 2.02 7.24
CA TRP A 95 -5.35 2.56 8.60
C TRP A 95 -4.51 1.59 9.43
N HIS A 96 -3.81 2.12 10.42
CA HIS A 96 -3.14 1.33 11.44
C HIS A 96 -3.55 1.85 12.82
N MET A 97 -4.21 1.00 13.60
CA MET A 97 -4.64 1.31 14.97
C MET A 97 -4.30 0.13 15.88
N PHE A 98 -3.47 0.39 16.90
CA PHE A 98 -2.99 -0.64 17.81
C PHE A 98 -2.31 -1.82 17.07
N GLU A 99 -2.89 -3.01 17.15
CA GLU A 99 -2.38 -4.23 16.52
C GLU A 99 -3.02 -4.53 15.16
N GLU A 100 -3.98 -3.72 14.72
CA GLU A 100 -4.72 -3.95 13.47
C GLU A 100 -4.31 -2.93 12.39
N ALA A 101 -3.98 -3.43 11.22
CA ALA A 101 -3.95 -2.66 10.00
C ALA A 101 -5.19 -2.99 9.16
N HIS A 102 -5.93 -1.96 8.72
CA HIS A 102 -7.16 -2.15 7.96
C HIS A 102 -7.03 -1.53 6.57
N VAL A 103 -7.11 -2.36 5.53
CA VAL A 103 -7.06 -1.89 4.14
C VAL A 103 -8.36 -1.16 3.81
N THR A 104 -8.25 0.13 3.53
CA THR A 104 -9.40 0.99 3.18
C THR A 104 -9.72 0.96 1.69
N THR A 105 -8.69 0.80 0.86
CA THR A 105 -8.84 0.79 -0.60
C THR A 105 -7.65 0.13 -1.29
N ILE A 106 -7.91 -0.58 -2.38
CA ILE A 106 -6.92 -0.99 -3.40
C ILE A 106 -7.58 -0.82 -4.75
N GLY A 107 -7.06 0.06 -5.59
CA GLY A 107 -7.58 0.35 -6.91
C GLY A 107 -6.52 0.24 -8.00
N VAL A 108 -6.84 -0.45 -9.10
CA VAL A 108 -6.01 -0.50 -10.31
C VAL A 108 -6.88 -0.08 -11.49
N ASP A 109 -6.36 0.87 -12.28
CA ASP A 109 -6.99 1.34 -13.52
C ASP A 109 -7.49 0.13 -14.33
N PRO A 110 -8.77 0.10 -14.74
CA PRO A 110 -9.34 -1.02 -15.50
C PRO A 110 -8.48 -1.46 -16.71
N GLY A 111 -7.87 -0.52 -17.43
CA GLY A 111 -6.98 -0.79 -18.56
C GLY A 111 -5.63 -1.43 -18.19
N GLN A 112 -5.31 -1.50 -16.90
CA GLN A 112 -4.06 -2.06 -16.38
C GLN A 112 -4.25 -3.34 -15.54
N ARG A 113 -5.50 -3.80 -15.37
CA ARG A 113 -5.82 -5.02 -14.62
C ARG A 113 -5.26 -6.28 -15.30
N GLY A 114 -5.25 -7.39 -14.58
CA GLY A 114 -4.74 -8.68 -15.07
C GLY A 114 -3.22 -8.78 -15.19
N ARG A 115 -2.49 -7.75 -14.75
CA ARG A 115 -1.01 -7.69 -14.81
C ARG A 115 -0.32 -7.98 -13.48
N GLY A 116 -1.04 -8.26 -12.41
CA GLY A 116 -0.47 -8.45 -11.06
C GLY A 116 -0.26 -7.15 -10.27
N LEU A 117 -0.71 -5.99 -10.80
CA LEU A 117 -0.46 -4.69 -10.16
C LEU A 117 -1.23 -4.53 -8.83
N GLY A 118 -2.41 -5.18 -8.71
CA GLY A 118 -3.12 -5.24 -7.43
C GLY A 118 -2.37 -6.05 -6.38
N GLU A 119 -1.65 -7.09 -6.79
CA GLU A 119 -0.78 -7.86 -5.92
C GLU A 119 0.42 -7.04 -5.44
N LEU A 120 1.05 -6.27 -6.33
CA LEU A 120 2.15 -5.39 -6.00
C LEU A 120 1.73 -4.33 -4.95
N LEU A 121 0.53 -3.76 -5.09
CA LEU A 121 -0.06 -2.84 -4.10
C LEU A 121 -0.35 -3.52 -2.76
N LEU A 122 -0.92 -4.75 -2.79
CA LEU A 122 -1.18 -5.50 -1.57
C LEU A 122 0.12 -5.82 -0.81
N VAL A 123 1.17 -6.26 -1.51
CA VAL A 123 2.49 -6.53 -0.91
C VAL A 123 3.05 -5.28 -0.24
N SER A 124 2.93 -4.12 -0.90
CA SER A 124 3.35 -2.84 -0.29
C SER A 124 2.61 -2.54 1.02
N LEU A 125 1.29 -2.80 1.09
CA LEU A 125 0.53 -2.62 2.34
C LEU A 125 0.93 -3.64 3.40
N ILE A 126 1.19 -4.90 3.03
CA ILE A 126 1.67 -5.93 3.96
C ILE A 126 3.04 -5.51 4.53
N ASP A 127 3.98 -5.06 3.71
CA ASP A 127 5.29 -4.57 4.16
C ASP A 127 5.14 -3.39 5.13
N GLN A 128 4.21 -2.46 4.86
CA GLN A 128 3.90 -1.34 5.75
C GLN A 128 3.24 -1.79 7.07
N ALA A 129 2.36 -2.79 7.03
CA ALA A 129 1.73 -3.35 8.23
C ALA A 129 2.77 -4.04 9.12
N LEU A 130 3.68 -4.84 8.55
CA LEU A 130 4.79 -5.47 9.24
C LEU A 130 5.74 -4.44 9.87
N HIS A 131 6.14 -3.42 9.11
CA HIS A 131 6.99 -2.34 9.61
C HIS A 131 6.36 -1.59 10.80
N ARG A 132 5.02 -1.46 10.80
CA ARG A 132 4.25 -0.85 11.90
C ARG A 132 3.91 -1.83 13.03
N LYS A 133 4.41 -3.08 12.96
CA LYS A 133 4.20 -4.13 13.97
C LYS A 133 2.71 -4.48 14.14
N ALA A 134 1.91 -4.39 13.08
CA ALA A 134 0.53 -4.86 13.11
C ALA A 134 0.49 -6.38 13.26
N SER A 135 -0.38 -6.89 14.12
CA SER A 135 -0.61 -8.32 14.31
C SER A 135 -1.47 -8.92 13.19
N TRP A 136 -2.39 -8.13 12.64
CA TRP A 136 -3.31 -8.55 11.57
C TRP A 136 -3.52 -7.47 10.53
N LEU A 137 -3.81 -7.91 9.30
CA LEU A 137 -4.31 -7.08 8.22
C LEU A 137 -5.73 -7.49 7.87
N THR A 138 -6.67 -6.53 7.85
CA THR A 138 -8.10 -6.77 7.64
C THR A 138 -8.62 -5.99 6.46
N LEU A 139 -9.72 -6.43 5.86
CA LEU A 139 -10.36 -5.72 4.75
C LEU A 139 -11.81 -6.17 4.54
N GLU A 140 -12.58 -5.34 3.82
CA GLU A 140 -13.85 -5.70 3.21
C GLU A 140 -13.70 -5.79 1.70
N VAL A 141 -14.29 -6.83 1.11
CA VAL A 141 -14.32 -7.02 -0.33
C VAL A 141 -15.69 -7.49 -0.79
N ARG A 142 -16.17 -7.01 -1.95
CA ARG A 142 -17.43 -7.47 -2.55
C ARG A 142 -17.44 -8.99 -2.68
N VAL A 143 -18.54 -9.62 -2.31
CA VAL A 143 -18.68 -11.09 -2.46
C VAL A 143 -18.53 -11.53 -3.90
N SER A 144 -18.89 -10.68 -4.87
CA SER A 144 -18.74 -10.94 -6.31
C SER A 144 -17.33 -10.71 -6.86
N ASN A 145 -16.44 -10.02 -6.10
CA ASN A 145 -15.08 -9.72 -6.58
C ASN A 145 -14.14 -10.91 -6.37
N GLU A 146 -14.39 -11.99 -7.09
CA GLU A 146 -13.60 -13.22 -6.96
C GLU A 146 -12.12 -13.05 -7.31
N PRO A 147 -11.71 -12.21 -8.28
CA PRO A 147 -10.28 -11.96 -8.51
C PRO A 147 -9.55 -11.36 -7.30
N ALA A 148 -10.16 -10.39 -6.61
CA ALA A 148 -9.57 -9.82 -5.41
C ALA A 148 -9.56 -10.82 -4.23
N ARG A 149 -10.67 -11.56 -4.04
CA ARG A 149 -10.76 -12.59 -3.00
C ARG A 149 -9.72 -13.70 -3.21
N ALA A 150 -9.48 -14.11 -4.46
CA ALA A 150 -8.45 -15.08 -4.82
C ALA A 150 -7.04 -14.54 -4.49
N LEU A 151 -6.79 -13.25 -4.80
CA LEU A 151 -5.54 -12.58 -4.44
C LEU A 151 -5.32 -12.59 -2.92
N TYR A 152 -6.33 -12.21 -2.12
CA TYR A 152 -6.19 -12.21 -0.65
C TYR A 152 -5.96 -13.62 -0.10
N ARG A 153 -6.69 -14.64 -0.60
CA ARG A 153 -6.46 -16.04 -0.19
C ARG A 153 -5.03 -16.52 -0.49
N LYS A 154 -4.41 -16.04 -1.58
CA LYS A 154 -3.00 -16.34 -1.91
C LYS A 154 -2.05 -15.91 -0.79
N TYR A 155 -2.40 -14.87 -0.03
CA TYR A 155 -1.66 -14.38 1.15
C TYR A 155 -2.24 -14.90 2.48
N GLY A 156 -3.02 -15.97 2.44
CA GLY A 156 -3.54 -16.63 3.62
C GLY A 156 -4.79 -15.98 4.24
N PHE A 157 -5.34 -14.92 3.64
CA PHE A 157 -6.55 -14.31 4.17
C PHE A 157 -7.73 -15.27 4.13
N THR A 158 -8.52 -15.27 5.20
CA THR A 158 -9.73 -16.07 5.36
C THR A 158 -10.95 -15.19 5.61
N VAL A 159 -12.12 -15.67 5.22
CA VAL A 159 -13.39 -14.97 5.49
C VAL A 159 -13.77 -15.19 6.94
N GLN A 160 -13.88 -14.11 7.72
CA GLN A 160 -14.28 -14.12 9.12
C GLN A 160 -15.73 -13.70 9.33
N GLY A 161 -16.36 -13.12 8.31
CA GLY A 161 -17.73 -12.65 8.41
C GLY A 161 -18.24 -12.03 7.13
N THR A 162 -19.46 -11.52 7.20
CA THR A 162 -20.12 -10.84 6.08
C THR A 162 -20.86 -9.60 6.61
N ARG A 163 -20.60 -8.44 5.99
CA ARG A 163 -21.41 -7.23 6.21
C ARG A 163 -22.52 -7.18 5.17
N LYS A 164 -23.76 -7.33 5.63
CA LYS A 164 -24.93 -7.31 4.75
C LYS A 164 -25.17 -5.93 4.14
N ARG A 165 -25.42 -5.88 2.84
CA ARG A 165 -25.74 -4.66 2.09
C ARG A 165 -24.73 -3.52 2.32
N TYR A 166 -23.45 -3.88 2.41
CA TYR A 166 -22.37 -2.95 2.70
C TYR A 166 -22.15 -1.92 1.58
N TYR A 167 -22.24 -2.38 0.34
CA TYR A 167 -22.05 -1.53 -0.84
C TYR A 167 -23.39 -0.90 -1.25
N SER A 168 -23.52 0.42 -1.03
CA SER A 168 -24.78 1.15 -1.22
C SER A 168 -25.20 1.33 -2.68
N ASP A 169 -24.30 1.13 -3.64
CA ASP A 169 -24.59 1.27 -5.06
C ASP A 169 -25.50 0.16 -5.61
N ASN A 170 -25.40 -1.06 -5.06
CA ASN A 170 -26.18 -2.22 -5.50
C ASN A 170 -26.67 -3.11 -4.35
N ASN A 171 -26.53 -2.66 -3.10
CA ASN A 171 -26.84 -3.41 -1.87
C ASN A 171 -26.09 -4.76 -1.77
N GLU A 172 -24.92 -4.86 -2.38
CA GLU A 172 -24.10 -6.06 -2.32
C GLU A 172 -23.46 -6.24 -0.95
N ASP A 173 -23.36 -7.49 -0.51
CA ASP A 173 -22.68 -7.87 0.71
C ASP A 173 -21.15 -7.73 0.55
N ALA A 174 -20.45 -7.46 1.66
CA ALA A 174 -19.01 -7.56 1.73
C ALA A 174 -18.58 -8.78 2.53
N SER A 175 -17.60 -9.52 2.02
CA SER A 175 -16.83 -10.47 2.83
C SER A 175 -15.82 -9.69 3.67
N ILE A 176 -15.83 -9.91 4.99
CA ILE A 176 -14.78 -9.43 5.89
C ILE A 176 -13.68 -10.48 5.86
N MET A 177 -12.48 -10.09 5.44
CA MET A 177 -11.34 -11.01 5.37
C MET A 177 -10.20 -10.55 6.27
N TRP A 178 -9.58 -11.49 6.95
CA TRP A 178 -8.46 -11.29 7.86
C TRP A 178 -7.26 -12.10 7.38
N SER A 179 -6.08 -11.51 7.48
CA SER A 179 -4.83 -12.24 7.33
C SER A 179 -4.66 -13.27 8.46
N PRO A 180 -3.81 -14.28 8.31
CA PRO A 180 -3.25 -14.96 9.48
C PRO A 180 -2.44 -13.96 10.32
N PRO A 181 -2.06 -14.32 11.57
CA PRO A 181 -1.19 -13.47 12.39
C PRO A 181 0.12 -13.18 11.64
N LEU A 182 0.42 -11.87 11.45
CA LEU A 182 1.54 -11.42 10.63
C LEU A 182 2.91 -11.77 11.23
N GLY A 183 2.98 -11.97 12.57
CA GLY A 183 4.20 -12.34 13.27
C GLY A 183 4.51 -13.84 13.28
N GLU A 184 3.63 -14.71 12.76
CA GLU A 184 3.89 -16.14 12.70
C GLU A 184 4.87 -16.49 11.58
N GLN A 185 5.85 -17.35 11.86
CA GLN A 185 6.87 -17.74 10.88
C GLN A 185 6.27 -18.30 9.59
N SER A 186 5.26 -19.15 9.69
CA SER A 186 4.53 -19.70 8.53
C SER A 186 3.91 -18.64 7.64
N THR A 187 3.39 -17.56 8.25
CA THR A 187 2.83 -16.42 7.55
C THR A 187 3.93 -15.60 6.87
N LEU A 188 5.02 -15.36 7.57
CA LEU A 188 6.19 -14.65 7.03
C LEU A 188 6.78 -15.37 5.83
N ASP A 189 6.92 -16.70 5.90
CA ASP A 189 7.44 -17.54 4.81
C ASP A 189 6.51 -17.49 3.58
N LEU A 190 5.19 -17.54 3.79
CA LEU A 190 4.19 -17.43 2.74
C LEU A 190 4.26 -16.05 2.06
N ILE A 191 4.33 -14.99 2.87
CA ILE A 191 4.47 -13.60 2.38
C ILE A 191 5.78 -13.46 1.59
N ALA A 192 6.90 -13.92 2.16
CA ALA A 192 8.22 -13.81 1.53
C ALA A 192 8.25 -14.51 0.16
N THR A 193 7.69 -15.71 0.05
CA THR A 193 7.61 -16.48 -1.19
C THR A 193 6.83 -15.72 -2.26
N ASN A 194 5.63 -15.25 -1.94
CA ASN A 194 4.78 -14.54 -2.89
C ASN A 194 5.35 -13.16 -3.25
N ARG A 195 5.93 -12.47 -2.26
CA ARG A 195 6.62 -11.20 -2.42
C ARG A 195 7.80 -11.31 -3.40
N ALA A 196 8.65 -12.32 -3.22
CA ALA A 196 9.79 -12.54 -4.12
C ALA A 196 9.31 -12.76 -5.58
N ALA A 197 8.24 -13.52 -5.79
CA ALA A 197 7.69 -13.76 -7.11
C ALA A 197 7.18 -12.48 -7.80
N ILE A 198 6.46 -11.60 -7.07
CA ILE A 198 5.94 -10.36 -7.67
C ILE A 198 7.05 -9.32 -7.87
N LEU A 199 8.04 -9.23 -6.96
CA LEU A 199 9.15 -8.30 -7.08
C LEU A 199 10.14 -8.72 -8.19
N ALA A 200 10.32 -10.03 -8.45
CA ALA A 200 11.07 -10.50 -9.60
C ALA A 200 10.46 -9.99 -10.92
N ARG A 201 9.13 -9.86 -10.98
CA ARG A 201 8.42 -9.30 -12.13
C ARG A 201 8.43 -7.78 -12.16
N TYR A 202 8.38 -7.13 -11.00
CA TYR A 202 8.31 -5.69 -10.82
C TYR A 202 9.26 -5.22 -9.73
N PRO A 203 10.56 -5.11 -10.01
CA PRO A 203 11.54 -4.65 -9.02
C PRO A 203 11.17 -3.27 -8.46
N GLN A 204 11.18 -3.14 -7.13
CA GLN A 204 10.87 -1.90 -6.42
C GLN A 204 12.10 -1.44 -5.63
N PRO A 205 12.64 -0.25 -5.90
CA PRO A 205 13.74 0.29 -5.08
C PRO A 205 13.34 0.41 -3.62
N GLY A 206 14.13 -0.16 -2.71
CA GLY A 206 13.88 -0.10 -1.27
C GLY A 206 12.93 -1.17 -0.71
N MET A 207 12.34 -2.02 -1.55
CA MET A 207 11.54 -3.17 -1.10
C MET A 207 12.33 -4.49 -1.15
N ASP A 208 13.62 -4.44 -1.49
CA ASP A 208 14.47 -5.64 -1.62
C ASP A 208 14.94 -6.20 -0.26
N VAL A 209 14.78 -5.41 0.81
CA VAL A 209 15.17 -5.84 2.17
C VAL A 209 13.96 -6.50 2.84
N THR A 210 14.11 -7.76 3.22
CA THR A 210 13.19 -8.42 4.14
C THR A 210 13.18 -7.61 5.43
N PRO A 211 12.03 -7.23 6.01
CA PRO A 211 12.03 -6.57 7.31
C PRO A 211 12.78 -7.45 8.31
N GLU A 212 13.93 -7.01 8.79
CA GLU A 212 14.57 -7.64 9.94
C GLU A 212 13.61 -7.40 11.12
N LEU A 213 13.02 -8.49 11.61
CA LEU A 213 12.34 -8.46 12.90
C LEU A 213 13.44 -8.24 13.93
N ASP A 214 13.47 -7.08 14.57
CA ASP A 214 14.32 -6.86 15.75
C ASP A 214 14.04 -8.00 16.73
N GLU A 215 14.99 -8.92 16.89
CA GLU A 215 14.97 -9.91 17.96
C GLU A 215 15.00 -9.15 19.28
N HIS A 216 13.84 -8.90 19.84
CA HIS A 216 13.72 -8.32 21.16
C HIS A 216 14.23 -9.39 22.13
N GLU A 217 15.46 -9.22 22.62
CA GLU A 217 15.95 -9.91 23.80
C GLU A 217 14.87 -9.80 24.89
N PRO A 218 14.44 -10.92 25.49
CA PRO A 218 13.47 -10.85 26.57
C PRO A 218 14.12 -10.08 27.72
N ALA A 219 13.52 -8.97 28.12
CA ALA A 219 13.92 -8.20 29.28
C ALA A 219 14.02 -9.17 30.47
N ASP A 220 15.23 -9.31 31.02
CA ASP A 220 15.49 -10.03 32.25
C ASP A 220 14.49 -9.58 33.33
N VAL A 221 13.59 -10.49 33.69
CA VAL A 221 12.75 -10.35 34.87
C VAL A 221 13.69 -10.51 36.07
N VAL A 222 14.20 -9.40 36.56
CA VAL A 222 14.91 -9.34 37.84
C VAL A 222 13.91 -9.73 38.91
N ASN A 223 14.06 -10.96 39.38
CA ASN A 223 13.30 -11.53 40.49
C ASN A 223 13.88 -10.96 41.81
N GLU A 224 13.38 -9.79 42.25
CA GLU A 224 13.57 -9.34 43.60
C GLU A 224 12.53 -9.95 44.56
N ALA A 225 12.78 -11.19 44.90
CA ALA A 225 12.16 -11.79 46.08
C ALA A 225 13.29 -12.21 47.01
N SER A 226 13.55 -11.40 48.03
CA SER A 226 14.00 -11.84 49.35
C SER A 226 14.56 -10.64 50.11
N THR A 227 13.81 -10.17 51.08
CA THR A 227 14.29 -10.09 52.51
C THR A 227 13.36 -9.19 53.29
N LEU A 228 12.44 -9.77 54.01
CA LEU A 228 12.02 -9.25 55.31
C LEU A 228 12.01 -10.43 56.28
N GLY A 229 13.11 -10.59 56.94
CA GLY A 229 13.20 -11.33 58.17
C GLY A 229 13.14 -10.36 59.33
N GLU A 230 12.53 -10.82 60.41
CA GLU A 230 12.37 -10.33 61.79
C GLU A 230 11.15 -9.45 62.04
#